data_cae6a9e6815e72d1243f95b885677ef8
#
_entry.id   cae6a9e6815e72d1243f95b885677ef8
#
_cell.length_a   1.000
_cell.length_b   1.000
_cell.length_c   1.000
_cell.angle_alpha   90.00
_cell.angle_beta   90.00
_cell.angle_gamma   90.00
#
_symmetry.space_group_name_H-M   'P 1'
#
loop_
_entity.id
_entity.type
_entity.pdbx_description
1 polymer ?
#
loop_
_entity_poly.entity_id
_entity_poly.type
_entity_poly.pdbx_seq_one_letter_code
_entity_poly.pdbx_strand_id
1 'polypeptide(L)'
;MSAPRLKAALFDLDDTLVDRRSAYEYAYRRFYEEQPGINQNTSWAEAWDFFWSLSPNNATDPRAAIVAIMHRWPGVKSDPETHRRYYFEKIVEGMAPLPGVKGFLAALNKARTPWGVVTNGDSYQFRKVEKVGLTEVIPFVLASKIFGAEKPDAVIYHEAVRLLGLNGIPYSQILFVGDNPYTDIKGAHGVGMKTAWMHMGRTYDFDAPRPDFVIESVTELGPLLGL
;
A
#
# COMPACT_ATOMS: atom_id res chain seq x y z
N MET A 1 -17.75 13.57 26.53
CA MET A 1 -16.65 14.35 25.91
C MET A 1 -16.70 14.04 24.42
N SER A 2 -16.79 15.06 23.56
CA SER A 2 -16.72 14.83 22.10
C SER A 2 -15.37 14.21 21.76
N ALA A 3 -15.36 13.24 20.82
CA ALA A 3 -14.11 12.67 20.33
C ALA A 3 -13.16 13.79 19.84
N PRO A 4 -11.86 13.71 20.14
CA PRO A 4 -10.94 14.75 19.71
C PRO A 4 -10.96 14.83 18.17
N ARG A 5 -11.15 16.06 17.66
CA ARG A 5 -11.15 16.31 16.21
C ARG A 5 -9.78 15.95 15.64
N LEU A 6 -9.76 15.11 14.61
CA LEU A 6 -8.54 14.78 13.89
C LEU A 6 -8.03 16.04 13.16
N LYS A 7 -6.71 16.25 13.19
CA LYS A 7 -6.06 17.45 12.63
C LYS A 7 -5.14 17.14 11.46
N ALA A 8 -4.76 15.87 11.29
CA ALA A 8 -3.88 15.43 10.23
C ALA A 8 -4.15 13.98 9.87
N ALA A 9 -3.71 13.57 8.69
CA ALA A 9 -3.78 12.18 8.24
C ALA A 9 -2.47 11.72 7.60
N LEU A 10 -2.11 10.47 7.84
CA LEU A 10 -1.05 9.75 7.17
C LEU A 10 -1.66 8.53 6.48
N PHE A 11 -1.25 8.26 5.26
CA PHE A 11 -1.78 7.16 4.46
C PHE A 11 -0.66 6.19 4.08
N ASP A 12 -0.94 4.91 4.13
CA ASP A 12 -0.19 3.97 3.31
C ASP A 12 -0.49 4.21 1.83
N LEU A 13 0.27 3.59 0.93
CA LEU A 13 0.10 3.73 -0.51
C LEU A 13 -0.65 2.56 -1.12
N ASP A 14 -0.09 1.35 -1.02
CA ASP A 14 -0.58 0.14 -1.69
C ASP A 14 -1.87 -0.38 -1.03
N ASP A 15 -2.92 -0.65 -1.81
CA ASP A 15 -4.26 -1.05 -1.33
C ASP A 15 -4.91 -0.08 -0.33
N THR A 16 -4.41 1.18 -0.31
CA THR A 16 -4.96 2.29 0.47
C THR A 16 -5.29 3.49 -0.43
N LEU A 17 -4.35 3.94 -1.24
CA LEU A 17 -4.53 4.99 -2.24
C LEU A 17 -4.47 4.47 -3.68
N VAL A 18 -3.76 3.37 -3.91
CA VAL A 18 -3.60 2.73 -5.22
C VAL A 18 -4.00 1.27 -5.16
N ASP A 19 -4.56 0.76 -6.25
CA ASP A 19 -5.01 -0.63 -6.40
C ASP A 19 -3.83 -1.55 -6.73
N ARG A 20 -3.14 -2.01 -5.69
CA ARG A 20 -2.04 -2.94 -5.82
C ARG A 20 -2.51 -4.32 -6.28
N ARG A 21 -3.69 -4.76 -5.85
CA ARG A 21 -4.22 -6.08 -6.22
C ARG A 21 -4.42 -6.19 -7.73
N SER A 22 -5.09 -5.21 -8.35
CA SER A 22 -5.27 -5.21 -9.80
C SER A 22 -3.95 -5.06 -10.55
N ALA A 23 -3.00 -4.27 -10.02
CA ALA A 23 -1.66 -4.16 -10.60
C ALA A 23 -0.87 -5.48 -10.50
N TYR A 24 -1.03 -6.23 -9.42
CA TYR A 24 -0.45 -7.56 -9.25
C TYR A 24 -1.03 -8.55 -10.25
N GLU A 25 -2.36 -8.56 -10.42
CA GLU A 25 -3.03 -9.39 -11.42
C GLU A 25 -2.55 -9.03 -12.84
N TYR A 26 -2.48 -7.74 -13.16
CA TYR A 26 -1.95 -7.26 -14.44
C TYR A 26 -0.53 -7.78 -14.70
N ALA A 27 0.37 -7.65 -13.73
CA ALA A 27 1.77 -8.07 -13.87
C ALA A 27 1.88 -9.57 -14.16
N TYR A 28 1.14 -10.40 -13.40
CA TYR A 28 1.18 -11.85 -13.60
C TYR A 28 0.38 -12.33 -14.80
N ARG A 29 -0.66 -11.59 -15.22
CA ARG A 29 -1.35 -11.84 -16.48
C ARG A 29 -0.39 -11.65 -17.66
N ARG A 30 0.36 -10.56 -17.67
CA ARG A 30 1.38 -10.31 -18.71
C ARG A 30 2.46 -11.38 -18.68
N PHE A 31 2.94 -11.73 -17.50
CA PHE A 31 3.93 -12.80 -17.36
C PHE A 31 3.39 -14.14 -17.89
N TYR A 32 2.16 -14.51 -17.54
CA TYR A 32 1.51 -15.73 -18.05
C TYR A 32 1.43 -15.75 -19.58
N GLU A 33 0.99 -14.65 -20.19
CA GLU A 33 0.86 -14.52 -21.64
C GLU A 33 2.21 -14.66 -22.37
N GLU A 34 3.29 -14.19 -21.76
CA GLU A 34 4.65 -14.19 -22.31
C GLU A 34 5.42 -15.50 -22.04
N GLN A 35 4.84 -16.45 -21.26
CA GLN A 35 5.51 -17.71 -20.89
C GLN A 35 4.84 -18.95 -21.47
N PRO A 36 5.28 -19.43 -22.67
CA PRO A 36 4.74 -20.66 -23.27
C PRO A 36 4.87 -21.88 -22.36
N GLY A 37 5.88 -21.91 -21.49
CA GLY A 37 6.06 -22.97 -20.49
C GLY A 37 4.93 -23.05 -19.46
N ILE A 38 4.10 -22.00 -19.34
CA ILE A 38 2.92 -21.96 -18.47
C ILE A 38 1.64 -22.06 -19.30
N ASN A 39 1.41 -21.10 -20.21
CA ASN A 39 0.11 -20.89 -20.86
C ASN A 39 -0.30 -22.00 -21.85
N GLN A 40 0.65 -22.80 -22.34
CA GLN A 40 0.34 -23.97 -23.17
C GLN A 40 -0.13 -25.20 -22.36
N ASN A 41 0.11 -25.22 -21.05
CA ASN A 41 -0.12 -26.40 -20.21
C ASN A 41 -1.03 -26.14 -19.00
N THR A 42 -1.36 -24.88 -18.72
CA THR A 42 -2.08 -24.46 -17.51
C THR A 42 -3.05 -23.36 -17.88
N SER A 43 -4.29 -23.43 -17.39
CA SER A 43 -5.27 -22.33 -17.55
C SER A 43 -4.84 -21.09 -16.76
N TRP A 44 -5.35 -19.92 -17.16
CA TRP A 44 -5.12 -18.72 -16.39
C TRP A 44 -5.62 -18.82 -14.94
N ALA A 45 -6.79 -19.41 -14.73
CA ALA A 45 -7.37 -19.53 -13.39
C ALA A 45 -6.43 -20.32 -12.44
N GLU A 46 -5.93 -21.48 -12.89
CA GLU A 46 -4.98 -22.29 -12.11
C GLU A 46 -3.64 -21.58 -11.89
N ALA A 47 -3.14 -20.89 -12.92
CA ALA A 47 -1.90 -20.11 -12.81
C ALA A 47 -2.07 -18.93 -11.83
N TRP A 48 -3.22 -18.26 -11.88
CA TRP A 48 -3.55 -17.13 -11.00
C TRP A 48 -3.63 -17.56 -9.53
N ASP A 49 -4.30 -18.67 -9.23
CA ASP A 49 -4.37 -19.19 -7.87
C ASP A 49 -2.96 -19.46 -7.29
N PHE A 50 -2.07 -20.01 -8.11
CA PHE A 50 -0.68 -20.20 -7.72
C PHE A 50 0.04 -18.86 -7.52
N PHE A 51 -0.02 -17.93 -8.49
CA PHE A 51 0.64 -16.63 -8.38
C PHE A 51 0.15 -15.86 -7.16
N TRP A 52 -1.17 -15.88 -6.90
CA TRP A 52 -1.74 -15.21 -5.72
C TRP A 52 -1.21 -15.79 -4.41
N SER A 53 -0.98 -17.10 -4.35
CA SER A 53 -0.40 -17.75 -3.17
C SER A 53 1.04 -17.33 -2.86
N LEU A 54 1.74 -16.71 -3.83
CA LEU A 54 3.11 -16.20 -3.66
C LEU A 54 3.15 -14.80 -3.02
N SER A 55 1.99 -14.21 -2.70
CA SER A 55 1.88 -12.89 -2.07
C SER A 55 1.12 -12.95 -0.74
N PRO A 56 1.59 -13.72 0.24
CA PRO A 56 0.91 -13.79 1.53
C PRO A 56 0.92 -12.40 2.21
N ASN A 57 -0.25 -12.01 2.74
CA ASN A 57 -0.43 -10.71 3.41
C ASN A 57 0.00 -9.50 2.56
N ASN A 58 -0.22 -9.58 1.24
CA ASN A 58 0.20 -8.55 0.28
C ASN A 58 1.74 -8.31 0.23
N ALA A 59 2.54 -9.25 0.73
CA ALA A 59 4.01 -9.19 0.69
C ALA A 59 4.55 -10.18 -0.33
N THR A 60 5.02 -9.70 -1.47
CA THR A 60 5.66 -10.53 -2.50
C THR A 60 7.16 -10.26 -2.54
N ASP A 61 7.96 -11.30 -2.38
CA ASP A 61 9.35 -11.28 -2.83
C ASP A 61 9.43 -11.83 -4.26
N PRO A 62 9.63 -10.98 -5.29
CA PRO A 62 9.65 -11.44 -6.68
C PRO A 62 10.80 -12.41 -6.99
N ARG A 63 11.91 -12.38 -6.22
CA ARG A 63 13.03 -13.31 -6.41
C ARG A 63 12.65 -14.70 -5.93
N ALA A 64 12.02 -14.80 -4.77
CA ALA A 64 11.51 -16.08 -4.26
C ALA A 64 10.35 -16.59 -5.14
N ALA A 65 9.49 -15.69 -5.61
CA ALA A 65 8.36 -16.03 -6.48
C ALA A 65 8.81 -16.71 -7.76
N ILE A 66 9.84 -16.20 -8.48
CA ILE A 66 10.29 -16.83 -9.72
C ILE A 66 10.91 -18.20 -9.49
N VAL A 67 11.57 -18.42 -8.36
CA VAL A 67 12.10 -19.75 -8.01
C VAL A 67 10.94 -20.75 -7.85
N ALA A 68 9.88 -20.36 -7.14
CA ALA A 68 8.69 -21.19 -6.99
C ALA A 68 7.97 -21.45 -8.34
N ILE A 69 7.89 -20.42 -9.20
CA ILE A 69 7.33 -20.51 -10.55
C ILE A 69 8.13 -21.51 -11.41
N MET A 70 9.45 -21.41 -11.45
CA MET A 70 10.32 -22.33 -12.20
C MET A 70 10.24 -23.78 -11.67
N HIS A 71 10.05 -23.93 -10.36
CA HIS A 71 9.83 -25.25 -9.78
C HIS A 71 8.48 -25.83 -10.21
N ARG A 72 7.42 -25.03 -10.22
CA ARG A 72 6.07 -25.44 -10.66
C ARG A 72 6.00 -25.70 -12.17
N TRP A 73 6.70 -24.88 -12.97
CA TRP A 73 6.75 -24.97 -14.43
C TRP A 73 8.21 -24.96 -14.92
N PRO A 74 8.87 -26.13 -15.04
CA PRO A 74 10.28 -26.20 -15.42
C PRO A 74 10.62 -25.66 -16.83
N GLY A 75 9.60 -25.45 -17.66
CA GLY A 75 9.73 -24.77 -18.97
C GLY A 75 10.01 -23.27 -18.88
N VAL A 76 9.69 -22.64 -17.76
CA VAL A 76 10.01 -21.23 -17.50
C VAL A 76 11.50 -21.09 -17.20
N LYS A 77 12.17 -20.17 -17.89
CA LYS A 77 13.59 -19.84 -17.66
C LYS A 77 13.72 -18.34 -17.39
N SER A 78 14.12 -18.00 -16.17
CA SER A 78 14.41 -16.63 -15.77
C SER A 78 15.40 -16.64 -14.61
N ASP A 79 16.10 -15.52 -14.41
CA ASP A 79 16.87 -15.31 -13.19
C ASP A 79 16.11 -14.40 -12.23
N PRO A 80 16.37 -14.49 -10.90
CA PRO A 80 15.62 -13.74 -9.90
C PRO A 80 15.67 -12.22 -10.06
N GLU A 81 16.80 -11.64 -10.50
CA GLU A 81 16.92 -10.19 -10.66
C GLU A 81 16.19 -9.69 -11.91
N THR A 82 16.26 -10.42 -13.01
CA THR A 82 15.49 -10.12 -14.23
C THR A 82 13.99 -10.19 -13.92
N HIS A 83 13.54 -11.23 -13.21
CA HIS A 83 12.14 -11.34 -12.82
C HIS A 83 11.71 -10.22 -11.85
N ARG A 84 12.55 -9.89 -10.86
CA ARG A 84 12.28 -8.76 -9.94
C ARG A 84 12.06 -7.47 -10.71
N ARG A 85 12.94 -7.16 -11.66
CA ARG A 85 12.83 -5.96 -12.49
C ARG A 85 11.55 -5.98 -13.33
N TYR A 86 11.30 -7.09 -14.03
CA TYR A 86 10.07 -7.31 -14.78
C TYR A 86 8.82 -7.10 -13.92
N TYR A 87 8.78 -7.76 -12.77
CA TYR A 87 7.65 -7.67 -11.84
C TYR A 87 7.34 -6.22 -11.46
N PHE A 88 8.34 -5.47 -10.99
CA PHE A 88 8.12 -4.08 -10.57
C PHE A 88 7.75 -3.16 -11.73
N GLU A 89 8.32 -3.35 -12.93
CA GLU A 89 7.91 -2.61 -14.12
C GLU A 89 6.44 -2.86 -14.44
N LYS A 90 5.99 -4.11 -14.41
CA LYS A 90 4.60 -4.47 -14.70
C LYS A 90 3.63 -4.05 -13.60
N ILE A 91 4.04 -4.07 -12.34
CA ILE A 91 3.26 -3.49 -11.23
C ILE A 91 3.03 -1.99 -11.47
N VAL A 92 4.08 -1.24 -11.77
CA VAL A 92 3.94 0.20 -12.06
C VAL A 92 3.06 0.43 -13.30
N GLU A 93 3.25 -0.36 -14.37
CA GLU A 93 2.46 -0.25 -15.60
C GLU A 93 0.95 -0.47 -15.36
N GLY A 94 0.60 -1.47 -14.55
CA GLY A 94 -0.78 -1.80 -14.17
C GLY A 94 -1.39 -0.94 -13.05
N MET A 95 -0.61 -0.03 -12.44
CA MET A 95 -1.08 0.73 -11.28
C MET A 95 -2.17 1.75 -11.65
N ALA A 96 -3.22 1.77 -10.84
CA ALA A 96 -4.30 2.74 -10.89
C ALA A 96 -4.63 3.27 -9.48
N PRO A 97 -5.17 4.48 -9.34
CA PRO A 97 -5.68 4.94 -8.06
C PRO A 97 -6.97 4.20 -7.70
N LEU A 98 -7.20 3.95 -6.42
CA LEU A 98 -8.49 3.46 -5.96
C LEU A 98 -9.61 4.49 -6.23
N PRO A 99 -10.87 4.04 -6.37
CA PRO A 99 -12.00 4.94 -6.63
C PRO A 99 -12.10 6.06 -5.60
N GLY A 100 -12.35 7.30 -6.06
CA GLY A 100 -12.55 8.47 -5.21
C GLY A 100 -11.27 9.11 -4.64
N VAL A 101 -10.13 8.42 -4.67
CA VAL A 101 -8.87 8.89 -4.06
C VAL A 101 -8.46 10.27 -4.57
N LYS A 102 -8.43 10.51 -5.88
CA LYS A 102 -7.98 11.81 -6.43
C LYS A 102 -8.82 12.98 -5.91
N GLY A 103 -10.14 12.82 -5.89
CA GLY A 103 -11.06 13.84 -5.38
C GLY A 103 -10.88 14.09 -3.89
N PHE A 104 -10.72 13.01 -3.11
CA PHE A 104 -10.50 13.09 -1.67
C PHE A 104 -9.19 13.80 -1.32
N LEU A 105 -8.07 13.44 -1.97
CA LEU A 105 -6.77 14.09 -1.75
C LEU A 105 -6.79 15.58 -2.16
N ALA A 106 -7.47 15.91 -3.25
CA ALA A 106 -7.68 17.32 -3.64
C ALA A 106 -8.50 18.09 -2.60
N ALA A 107 -9.50 17.45 -1.96
CA ALA A 107 -10.27 18.06 -0.89
C ALA A 107 -9.41 18.30 0.37
N LEU A 108 -8.53 17.37 0.75
CA LEU A 108 -7.56 17.57 1.84
C LEU A 108 -6.67 18.80 1.57
N ASN A 109 -6.13 18.91 0.35
CA ASN A 109 -5.28 20.05 -0.04
C ASN A 109 -6.07 21.37 -0.01
N LYS A 110 -7.30 21.39 -0.52
CA LYS A 110 -8.18 22.57 -0.48
C LYS A 110 -8.51 22.99 0.94
N ALA A 111 -8.76 22.04 1.83
CA ALA A 111 -9.02 22.28 3.25
C ALA A 111 -7.74 22.64 4.04
N ARG A 112 -6.56 22.53 3.42
CA ARG A 112 -5.25 22.69 4.07
C ARG A 112 -5.07 21.76 5.27
N THR A 113 -5.70 20.57 5.23
CA THR A 113 -5.49 19.55 6.23
C THR A 113 -4.09 18.97 6.03
N PRO A 114 -3.20 18.96 7.03
CA PRO A 114 -1.87 18.37 6.89
C PRO A 114 -1.97 16.85 6.66
N TRP A 115 -1.26 16.34 5.65
CA TRP A 115 -1.25 14.91 5.35
C TRP A 115 -0.01 14.51 4.55
N GLY A 116 0.22 13.20 4.43
CA GLY A 116 1.29 12.64 3.62
C GLY A 116 1.19 11.13 3.50
N VAL A 117 2.12 10.54 2.77
CA VAL A 117 2.19 9.10 2.50
C VAL A 117 3.39 8.47 3.21
N VAL A 118 3.16 7.33 3.89
CA VAL A 118 4.18 6.53 4.56
C VAL A 118 4.05 5.09 4.09
N THR A 119 5.01 4.61 3.31
CA THR A 119 4.90 3.32 2.61
C THR A 119 6.14 2.46 2.78
N ASN A 120 5.95 1.16 2.96
CA ASN A 120 7.06 0.20 2.95
C ASN A 120 7.46 -0.11 1.50
N GLY A 121 8.70 0.18 1.15
CA GLY A 121 9.24 -0.06 -0.18
C GLY A 121 10.43 0.85 -0.53
N ASP A 122 10.90 0.70 -1.75
CA ASP A 122 12.03 1.44 -2.32
C ASP A 122 11.57 2.54 -3.30
N SER A 123 12.44 2.96 -4.20
CA SER A 123 12.16 4.01 -5.20
C SER A 123 10.99 3.70 -6.15
N TYR A 124 10.55 2.44 -6.27
CA TYR A 124 9.37 2.10 -7.07
C TYR A 124 8.08 2.71 -6.52
N GLN A 125 8.03 3.06 -5.23
CA GLN A 125 6.87 3.75 -4.65
C GLN A 125 6.65 5.13 -5.30
N PHE A 126 7.71 5.87 -5.58
CA PHE A 126 7.61 7.16 -6.30
C PHE A 126 7.13 6.97 -7.75
N ARG A 127 7.58 5.90 -8.42
CA ARG A 127 7.12 5.58 -9.79
C ARG A 127 5.63 5.22 -9.82
N LYS A 128 5.10 4.55 -8.79
CA LYS A 128 3.66 4.31 -8.65
C LYS A 128 2.89 5.62 -8.51
N VAL A 129 3.34 6.52 -7.64
CA VAL A 129 2.75 7.85 -7.43
C VAL A 129 2.73 8.66 -8.73
N GLU A 130 3.83 8.67 -9.48
CA GLU A 130 3.94 9.32 -10.79
C GLU A 130 2.96 8.71 -11.80
N LYS A 131 2.94 7.38 -11.92
CA LYS A 131 2.08 6.64 -12.85
C LYS A 131 0.60 6.97 -12.66
N VAL A 132 0.16 7.11 -11.42
CA VAL A 132 -1.25 7.44 -11.12
C VAL A 132 -1.55 8.95 -11.14
N GLY A 133 -0.54 9.78 -11.44
CA GLY A 133 -0.69 11.23 -11.56
C GLY A 133 -0.94 11.92 -10.23
N LEU A 134 -0.26 11.50 -9.16
CA LEU A 134 -0.39 12.05 -7.81
C LEU A 134 0.86 12.81 -7.32
N THR A 135 1.91 12.93 -8.15
CA THR A 135 3.18 13.58 -7.76
C THR A 135 2.97 15.00 -7.23
N GLU A 136 2.19 15.82 -7.94
CA GLU A 136 1.93 17.22 -7.56
C GLU A 136 0.81 17.35 -6.51
N VAL A 137 0.16 16.24 -6.15
CA VAL A 137 -0.96 16.24 -5.20
C VAL A 137 -0.48 15.90 -3.80
N ILE A 138 0.44 14.91 -3.67
CA ILE A 138 0.93 14.39 -2.39
C ILE A 138 1.99 15.34 -1.81
N PRO A 139 1.81 15.89 -0.60
CA PRO A 139 2.78 16.80 0.01
C PRO A 139 4.15 16.17 0.25
N PHE A 140 4.18 14.89 0.68
CA PHE A 140 5.40 14.10 0.80
C PHE A 140 5.11 12.59 0.74
N VAL A 141 6.09 11.83 0.28
CA VAL A 141 6.12 10.37 0.33
C VAL A 141 7.34 9.92 1.13
N LEU A 142 7.11 9.23 2.24
CA LEU A 142 8.15 8.64 3.07
C LEU A 142 8.23 7.14 2.76
N ALA A 143 9.21 6.75 1.91
CA ALA A 143 9.45 5.38 1.51
C ALA A 143 10.49 4.73 2.43
N SER A 144 10.16 3.61 3.06
CA SER A 144 10.91 3.01 4.16
C SER A 144 12.37 2.68 3.81
N LYS A 145 12.63 2.09 2.65
CA LYS A 145 13.99 1.71 2.23
C LYS A 145 14.87 2.90 1.84
N ILE A 146 14.26 4.04 1.54
CA ILE A 146 15.00 5.31 1.31
C ILE A 146 15.29 5.98 2.64
N PHE A 147 14.34 5.93 3.57
CA PHE A 147 14.49 6.52 4.89
C PHE A 147 15.40 5.70 5.82
N GLY A 148 15.37 4.36 5.72
CA GLY A 148 16.18 3.46 6.54
C GLY A 148 15.46 2.84 7.73
N ALA A 149 14.14 3.05 7.88
CA ALA A 149 13.28 2.36 8.85
C ALA A 149 11.95 2.05 8.19
N GLU A 150 11.32 0.92 8.57
CA GLU A 150 10.07 0.47 7.97
C GLU A 150 8.96 0.31 9.02
N LYS A 151 7.71 0.46 8.59
CA LYS A 151 6.55 0.13 9.42
C LYS A 151 6.60 -1.36 9.79
N PRO A 152 6.40 -1.76 11.06
CA PRO A 152 5.81 -1.01 12.15
C PRO A 152 6.81 -0.32 13.11
N ASP A 153 8.07 -0.09 12.74
CA ASP A 153 9.03 0.62 13.60
C ASP A 153 8.52 2.04 13.90
N ALA A 154 8.54 2.43 15.19
CA ALA A 154 8.09 3.75 15.65
C ALA A 154 8.82 4.92 14.96
N VAL A 155 10.08 4.72 14.57
CA VAL A 155 10.95 5.75 13.97
C VAL A 155 10.35 6.33 12.69
N ILE A 156 9.73 5.50 11.83
CA ILE A 156 9.14 6.00 10.57
C ILE A 156 7.89 6.86 10.82
N TYR A 157 7.09 6.53 11.85
CA TYR A 157 5.92 7.34 12.22
C TYR A 157 6.33 8.67 12.84
N HIS A 158 7.38 8.70 13.67
CA HIS A 158 7.92 9.94 14.23
C HIS A 158 8.42 10.87 13.12
N GLU A 159 9.14 10.33 12.14
CA GLU A 159 9.59 11.11 10.97
C GLU A 159 8.40 11.63 10.15
N ALA A 160 7.38 10.81 9.94
CA ALA A 160 6.17 11.25 9.23
C ALA A 160 5.48 12.41 9.93
N VAL A 161 5.38 12.38 11.29
CA VAL A 161 4.83 13.50 12.07
C VAL A 161 5.70 14.76 11.95
N ARG A 162 7.03 14.60 11.96
CA ARG A 162 7.95 15.73 11.72
C ARG A 162 7.70 16.36 10.34
N LEU A 163 7.49 15.56 9.31
CA LEU A 163 7.20 16.01 7.94
C LEU A 163 5.83 16.69 7.79
N LEU A 164 4.84 16.37 8.65
CA LEU A 164 3.58 17.10 8.69
C LEU A 164 3.74 18.55 9.15
N GLY A 165 4.89 18.92 9.74
CA GLY A 165 5.15 20.27 10.22
C GLY A 165 4.31 20.71 11.45
N LEU A 166 3.68 19.75 12.14
CA LEU A 166 2.80 20.00 13.28
C LEU A 166 3.54 19.79 14.60
N ASN A 167 4.28 20.81 15.04
CA ASN A 167 4.99 20.76 16.31
C ASN A 167 4.02 20.71 17.51
N GLY A 168 4.21 19.70 18.39
CA GLY A 168 3.46 19.57 19.63
C GLY A 168 2.02 19.05 19.51
N ILE A 169 1.61 18.59 18.32
CA ILE A 169 0.29 17.94 18.18
C ILE A 169 0.31 16.57 18.88
N PRO A 170 -0.70 16.27 19.73
CA PRO A 170 -0.85 14.92 20.25
C PRO A 170 -1.07 13.89 19.12
N TYR A 171 -0.37 12.78 19.17
CA TYR A 171 -0.50 11.72 18.14
C TYR A 171 -1.94 11.18 18.03
N SER A 172 -2.72 11.22 19.12
CA SER A 172 -4.14 10.89 19.14
C SER A 172 -5.03 11.81 18.29
N GLN A 173 -4.49 12.90 17.75
CA GLN A 173 -5.18 13.79 16.80
C GLN A 173 -4.70 13.58 15.35
N ILE A 174 -3.85 12.57 15.11
CA ILE A 174 -3.38 12.17 13.79
C ILE A 174 -4.01 10.82 13.44
N LEU A 175 -4.57 10.71 12.24
CA LEU A 175 -5.12 9.47 11.72
C LEU A 175 -4.08 8.80 10.83
N PHE A 176 -3.79 7.53 11.09
CA PHE A 176 -3.08 6.67 10.14
C PHE A 176 -4.08 5.77 9.42
N VAL A 177 -4.01 5.73 8.10
CA VAL A 177 -4.91 4.96 7.24
C VAL A 177 -4.09 3.95 6.46
N GLY A 178 -4.45 2.68 6.54
CA GLY A 178 -3.75 1.64 5.79
C GLY A 178 -4.53 0.33 5.75
N ASP A 179 -4.07 -0.60 4.91
CA ASP A 179 -4.71 -1.90 4.70
C ASP A 179 -4.09 -3.03 5.52
N ASN A 180 -2.85 -2.85 6.01
CA ASN A 180 -2.10 -3.91 6.68
C ASN A 180 -2.22 -3.82 8.21
N PRO A 181 -2.84 -4.83 8.88
CA PRO A 181 -3.02 -4.83 10.33
C PRO A 181 -1.72 -4.78 11.12
N TYR A 182 -0.65 -5.38 10.60
CA TYR A 182 0.60 -5.54 11.33
C TYR A 182 1.55 -4.35 11.17
N THR A 183 1.56 -3.73 10.00
CA THR A 183 2.41 -2.56 9.75
C THR A 183 1.67 -1.26 10.02
N ASP A 184 0.46 -1.06 9.47
CA ASP A 184 -0.23 0.22 9.53
C ASP A 184 -0.98 0.40 10.85
N ILE A 185 -1.80 -0.59 11.22
CA ILE A 185 -2.66 -0.47 12.41
C ILE A 185 -1.83 -0.65 13.68
N LYS A 186 -1.07 -1.75 13.78
CA LYS A 186 -0.24 -2.05 14.95
C LYS A 186 0.83 -0.97 15.17
N GLY A 187 1.52 -0.54 14.11
CA GLY A 187 2.59 0.43 14.23
C GLY A 187 2.08 1.81 14.63
N ALA A 188 1.04 2.33 13.96
CA ALA A 188 0.44 3.62 14.29
C ALA A 188 -0.21 3.63 15.68
N HIS A 189 -0.92 2.55 16.04
CA HIS A 189 -1.46 2.38 17.40
C HIS A 189 -0.34 2.40 18.45
N GLY A 190 0.80 1.75 18.18
CA GLY A 190 1.95 1.69 19.07
C GLY A 190 2.55 3.05 19.41
N VAL A 191 2.43 4.04 18.54
CA VAL A 191 2.86 5.42 18.79
C VAL A 191 1.72 6.34 19.25
N GLY A 192 0.51 5.80 19.46
CA GLY A 192 -0.64 6.54 20.00
C GLY A 192 -1.46 7.31 18.96
N MET A 193 -1.33 7.01 17.67
CA MET A 193 -2.19 7.56 16.61
C MET A 193 -3.57 6.90 16.62
N LYS A 194 -4.56 7.59 16.04
CA LYS A 194 -5.81 6.99 15.60
C LYS A 194 -5.59 6.19 14.32
N THR A 195 -6.36 5.12 14.13
CA THR A 195 -6.16 4.20 13.02
C THR A 195 -7.44 3.95 12.25
N ALA A 196 -7.35 3.94 10.91
CA ALA A 196 -8.41 3.50 10.01
C ALA A 196 -7.91 2.36 9.13
N TRP A 197 -8.61 1.25 9.18
CA TRP A 197 -8.26 0.07 8.39
C TRP A 197 -9.08 0.00 7.10
N MET A 198 -8.39 0.02 5.95
CA MET A 198 -8.95 -0.30 4.64
C MET A 198 -9.17 -1.81 4.55
N HIS A 199 -10.42 -2.27 4.70
CA HIS A 199 -10.67 -3.71 4.83
C HIS A 199 -10.51 -4.50 3.52
N MET A 200 -10.64 -3.87 2.35
CA MET A 200 -10.47 -4.52 1.05
C MET A 200 -11.24 -5.85 0.93
N GLY A 201 -12.46 -5.89 1.47
CA GLY A 201 -13.30 -7.08 1.51
C GLY A 201 -12.91 -8.15 2.54
N ARG A 202 -11.93 -7.89 3.41
CA ARG A 202 -11.47 -8.81 4.45
C ARG A 202 -12.23 -8.59 5.77
N THR A 203 -12.35 -9.64 6.58
CA THR A 203 -12.78 -9.53 7.98
C THR A 203 -11.55 -9.28 8.86
N TYR A 204 -11.69 -8.45 9.90
CA TYR A 204 -10.60 -8.20 10.85
C TYR A 204 -10.47 -9.38 11.83
N ASP A 205 -9.67 -10.35 11.46
CA ASP A 205 -9.33 -11.53 12.26
C ASP A 205 -7.79 -11.68 12.30
N PHE A 206 -7.14 -10.71 12.98
CA PHE A 206 -5.69 -10.60 13.04
C PHE A 206 -5.24 -10.47 14.49
N ASP A 207 -4.07 -11.04 14.81
CA ASP A 207 -3.37 -10.82 16.08
C ASP A 207 -2.68 -9.43 16.06
N ALA A 208 -3.52 -8.40 16.05
CA ALA A 208 -3.13 -7.00 16.04
C ALA A 208 -4.20 -6.15 16.75
N PRO A 209 -3.85 -4.94 17.25
CA PRO A 209 -4.82 -4.04 17.88
C PRO A 209 -6.00 -3.75 16.94
N ARG A 210 -7.21 -3.66 17.49
CA ARG A 210 -8.38 -3.26 16.70
C ARG A 210 -8.21 -1.82 16.20
N PRO A 211 -8.54 -1.53 14.92
CA PRO A 211 -8.54 -0.17 14.42
C PRO A 211 -9.64 0.67 15.06
N ASP A 212 -9.45 1.99 15.15
CA ASP A 212 -10.51 2.91 15.60
C ASP A 212 -11.65 3.00 14.57
N PHE A 213 -11.31 2.87 13.28
CA PHE A 213 -12.26 2.91 12.17
C PHE A 213 -11.99 1.77 11.18
N VAL A 214 -13.06 1.23 10.61
CA VAL A 214 -13.02 0.26 9.49
C VAL A 214 -13.71 0.91 8.31
N ILE A 215 -13.03 0.98 7.17
CA ILE A 215 -13.51 1.70 5.99
C ILE A 215 -13.34 0.87 4.72
N GLU A 216 -14.20 1.09 3.76
CA GLU A 216 -14.13 0.55 2.41
C GLU A 216 -13.43 1.53 1.45
N SER A 217 -13.55 2.83 1.73
CA SER A 217 -12.99 3.91 0.93
C SER A 217 -12.44 5.03 1.80
N VAL A 218 -11.33 5.63 1.39
CA VAL A 218 -10.78 6.83 2.06
C VAL A 218 -11.77 8.01 2.06
N THR A 219 -12.74 8.02 1.15
CA THR A 219 -13.77 9.07 1.08
C THR A 219 -14.67 9.12 2.31
N GLU A 220 -14.81 8.01 3.05
CA GLU A 220 -15.56 7.94 4.31
C GLU A 220 -14.94 8.77 5.43
N LEU A 221 -13.64 9.09 5.30
CA LEU A 221 -12.91 9.86 6.31
C LEU A 221 -13.17 11.36 6.24
N GLY A 222 -13.87 11.87 5.20
CA GLY A 222 -14.13 13.28 5.01
C GLY A 222 -14.70 13.97 6.26
N PRO A 223 -15.80 13.48 6.86
CA PRO A 223 -16.37 14.08 8.08
C PRO A 223 -15.42 14.09 9.28
N LEU A 224 -14.55 13.07 9.42
CA LEU A 224 -13.58 12.97 10.51
C LEU A 224 -12.44 14.01 10.37
N LEU A 225 -12.12 14.39 9.14
CA LEU A 225 -11.07 15.34 8.78
C LEU A 225 -11.61 16.76 8.52
N GLY A 226 -12.93 16.94 8.62
CA GLY A 226 -13.59 18.25 8.46
C GLY A 226 -13.69 18.72 7.00
N LEU A 227 -13.85 17.76 6.06
CA LEU A 227 -14.07 17.98 4.62
C LEU A 227 -15.56 18.09 4.30
#